data_c7fba0a08b9716a3af4840fc7d68e23d
#
_entry.id   c7fba0a08b9716a3af4840fc7d68e23d
#
_cell.length_a   1.000
_cell.length_b   1.000
_cell.length_c   1.000
_cell.angle_alpha   90.00
_cell.angle_beta   90.00
_cell.angle_gamma   90.00
#
_symmetry.space_group_name_H-M   'P 1'
#
loop_
_entity.id
_entity.type
_entity.pdbx_description
1 polymer ?
#
loop_
_entity_poly.entity_id
_entity_poly.type
_entity_poly.pdbx_seq_one_letter_code
_entity_poly.pdbx_strand_id
1 'polypeptide(L)'
;MIGGRHNGYQKTALHKTDLNPANLIGGDDMDPEFVLSSRVRTGRSIRGLALPPHCTRAERREVEKIVVEALDTLTGSLQGKYYPLNKMTPEQQDQLIEDHFLFDKPVSPLLLSSGMARDWPDARGIWHNDDKTVLVWVNEEDHTRVISMQKGGNMKEVFRRFCESLEQVEEAMKKKGKEFMWNEHLGFILTCPSNLGTGLRAGVHVKLPCLSKDPRFADALKALRLQKRGTGGVDTASEDGVFDVSNLDRLGYSEVELVQKVVDGVNLLVAMEKRLMNGDSIDDLVPKLCN
;
A
#
# COMPACT_ATOMS: atom_id res chain seq x y z
N MET A 1 20.84 -11.53 -5.15
CA MET A 1 20.78 -10.49 -6.21
C MET A 1 19.36 -9.94 -6.25
N ILE A 2 19.18 -8.69 -5.82
CA ILE A 2 17.90 -7.98 -5.96
C ILE A 2 17.91 -7.43 -7.39
N GLY A 3 17.71 -8.33 -8.36
CA GLY A 3 17.91 -8.01 -9.76
C GLY A 3 16.77 -7.23 -10.38
N GLY A 4 17.10 -6.17 -11.10
CA GLY A 4 16.33 -5.64 -12.23
C GLY A 4 15.13 -4.74 -11.95
N ARG A 5 14.63 -4.59 -10.72
CA ARG A 5 13.47 -3.72 -10.43
C ARG A 5 13.84 -2.38 -9.76
N HIS A 6 15.09 -2.18 -9.40
CA HIS A 6 15.51 -1.05 -8.57
C HIS A 6 16.17 0.10 -9.34
N ASN A 7 15.90 0.20 -10.61
CA ASN A 7 16.13 1.37 -11.49
C ASN A 7 17.43 2.15 -11.17
N GLY A 8 18.56 1.45 -11.14
CA GLY A 8 19.87 2.06 -10.93
C GLY A 8 20.19 2.46 -9.47
N TYR A 9 19.46 1.95 -8.49
CA TYR A 9 19.77 2.19 -7.08
C TYR A 9 21.19 1.74 -6.74
N GLN A 10 22.03 2.69 -6.35
CA GLN A 10 23.47 2.48 -6.16
C GLN A 10 23.75 1.73 -4.86
N LYS A 11 24.81 0.88 -4.85
CA LYS A 11 25.21 0.10 -3.65
C LYS A 11 25.53 0.96 -2.42
N THR A 12 25.92 2.21 -2.62
CA THR A 12 26.30 3.16 -1.56
C THR A 12 25.20 4.16 -1.25
N ALA A 13 24.06 4.08 -1.92
CA ALA A 13 22.97 5.01 -1.68
C ALA A 13 22.38 4.81 -0.28
N LEU A 14 22.04 5.90 0.37
CA LEU A 14 21.23 5.92 1.57
C LEU A 14 19.77 6.05 1.17
N HIS A 15 18.91 5.23 1.78
CA HIS A 15 17.50 5.32 1.52
C HIS A 15 16.89 6.53 2.24
N LYS A 16 16.02 7.24 1.56
CA LYS A 16 15.31 8.40 2.08
C LYS A 16 13.89 8.06 2.50
N THR A 17 13.38 8.76 3.47
CA THR A 17 11.99 8.71 3.91
C THR A 17 11.46 10.13 4.02
N ASP A 18 10.22 10.34 3.62
CA ASP A 18 9.51 11.61 3.77
C ASP A 18 8.02 11.29 3.95
N LEU A 19 7.56 11.44 5.18
CA LEU A 19 6.18 11.25 5.60
C LEU A 19 5.48 12.59 5.88
N ASN A 20 6.02 13.70 5.34
CA ASN A 20 5.37 15.00 5.48
C ASN A 20 4.34 15.22 4.36
N PRO A 21 3.04 15.16 4.65
CA PRO A 21 2.01 15.33 3.62
C PRO A 21 1.95 16.74 3.01
N ALA A 22 2.57 17.74 3.66
CA ALA A 22 2.68 19.09 3.11
C ALA A 22 3.59 19.18 1.87
N ASN A 23 4.50 18.22 1.71
CA ASN A 23 5.39 18.13 0.55
C ASN A 23 4.70 17.52 -0.69
N LEU A 24 3.48 16.98 -0.55
CA LEU A 24 2.68 16.49 -1.69
C LEU A 24 2.00 17.65 -2.40
N ILE A 25 2.23 17.75 -3.71
CA ILE A 25 1.63 18.80 -4.57
C ILE A 25 0.39 18.24 -5.26
N GLY A 26 -0.76 18.90 -5.08
CA GLY A 26 -2.04 18.46 -5.64
C GLY A 26 -2.56 17.15 -5.01
N GLY A 27 -3.42 16.44 -5.73
CA GLY A 27 -3.98 15.16 -5.29
C GLY A 27 -5.17 15.28 -4.34
N ASP A 28 -5.68 16.46 -4.12
CA ASP A 28 -6.87 16.78 -3.33
C ASP A 28 -8.17 16.66 -4.14
N ASP A 29 -8.08 16.83 -5.47
CA ASP A 29 -9.21 16.93 -6.39
C ASP A 29 -9.03 16.15 -7.72
N MET A 30 -8.42 14.95 -7.67
CA MET A 30 -8.35 14.12 -8.87
C MET A 30 -9.75 13.83 -9.40
N ASP A 31 -9.88 13.84 -10.72
CA ASP A 31 -11.17 13.84 -11.43
C ASP A 31 -12.14 12.74 -10.95
N PRO A 32 -13.28 13.13 -10.33
CA PRO A 32 -14.22 12.19 -9.72
C PRO A 32 -15.00 11.33 -10.72
N GLU A 33 -15.04 11.71 -12.01
CA GLU A 33 -15.68 10.89 -13.04
C GLU A 33 -14.84 9.66 -13.40
N PHE A 34 -13.51 9.76 -13.19
CA PHE A 34 -12.56 8.71 -13.54
C PHE A 34 -11.94 8.05 -12.31
N VAL A 35 -11.64 8.79 -11.25
CA VAL A 35 -10.99 8.27 -10.03
C VAL A 35 -12.04 7.87 -9.00
N LEU A 36 -12.24 6.56 -8.82
CA LEU A 36 -13.30 6.00 -8.00
C LEU A 36 -12.91 5.85 -6.53
N SER A 37 -11.64 5.56 -6.26
CA SER A 37 -11.11 5.44 -4.89
C SER A 37 -9.61 5.66 -4.85
N SER A 38 -9.13 6.07 -3.68
CA SER A 38 -7.71 6.28 -3.39
C SER A 38 -7.29 5.46 -2.18
N ARG A 39 -6.09 4.86 -2.24
CA ARG A 39 -5.55 4.01 -1.18
C ARG A 39 -4.05 4.18 -1.06
N VAL A 40 -3.56 4.32 0.17
CA VAL A 40 -2.12 4.26 0.51
C VAL A 40 -1.92 3.20 1.57
N ARG A 41 -0.94 2.31 1.38
CA ARG A 41 -0.58 1.29 2.37
C ARG A 41 0.92 1.10 2.45
N THR A 42 1.39 0.67 3.63
CA THR A 42 2.76 0.20 3.83
C THR A 42 2.81 -0.94 4.82
N GLY A 43 3.89 -1.71 4.78
CA GLY A 43 4.24 -2.66 5.83
C GLY A 43 5.30 -2.09 6.76
N ARG A 44 5.35 -2.62 7.97
CA ARG A 44 6.40 -2.37 8.97
C ARG A 44 6.72 -3.65 9.74
N SER A 45 7.98 -3.81 10.08
CA SER A 45 8.45 -4.91 10.94
C SER A 45 9.06 -4.33 12.22
N ILE A 46 8.89 -5.01 13.35
CA ILE A 46 9.39 -4.57 14.67
C ILE A 46 10.81 -5.10 14.84
N ARG A 47 11.75 -4.21 15.16
CA ARG A 47 13.16 -4.56 15.40
C ARG A 47 13.28 -5.53 16.58
N GLY A 48 14.11 -6.55 16.39
CA GLY A 48 14.38 -7.56 17.42
C GLY A 48 13.43 -8.75 17.42
N LEU A 49 12.39 -8.76 16.56
CA LEU A 49 11.49 -9.91 16.37
C LEU A 49 11.70 -10.52 14.98
N ALA A 50 11.64 -11.85 14.89
CA ALA A 50 11.81 -12.55 13.62
C ALA A 50 10.64 -12.26 12.67
N LEU A 51 10.95 -12.18 11.37
CA LEU A 51 9.94 -12.00 10.32
C LEU A 51 8.97 -13.21 10.23
N PRO A 52 7.75 -13.03 9.74
CA PRO A 52 6.70 -14.05 9.71
C PRO A 52 7.10 -15.44 9.21
N PRO A 53 7.97 -15.61 8.21
CA PRO A 53 8.42 -16.96 7.80
C PRO A 53 9.20 -17.71 8.87
N HIS A 54 9.88 -17.02 9.76
CA HIS A 54 10.76 -17.62 10.78
C HIS A 54 10.30 -17.44 12.21
N CYS A 55 9.40 -16.48 12.50
CA CYS A 55 8.97 -16.17 13.86
C CYS A 55 8.35 -17.40 14.56
N THR A 56 8.60 -17.48 15.84
CA THR A 56 7.89 -18.41 16.73
C THR A 56 6.47 -17.93 16.98
N ARG A 57 5.61 -18.83 17.46
CA ARG A 57 4.25 -18.48 17.87
C ARG A 57 4.24 -17.42 19.01
N ALA A 58 5.21 -17.50 19.93
CA ALA A 58 5.38 -16.54 21.00
C ALA A 58 5.73 -15.15 20.46
N GLU A 59 6.69 -15.05 19.54
CA GLU A 59 7.04 -13.79 18.90
C GLU A 59 5.87 -13.18 18.12
N ARG A 60 5.07 -14.02 17.42
CA ARG A 60 3.87 -13.54 16.72
C ARG A 60 2.85 -12.92 17.68
N ARG A 61 2.65 -13.54 18.85
CA ARG A 61 1.80 -12.98 19.91
C ARG A 61 2.38 -11.71 20.53
N GLU A 62 3.72 -11.62 20.63
CA GLU A 62 4.39 -10.40 21.09
C GLU A 62 4.20 -9.27 20.08
N VAL A 63 4.32 -9.53 18.77
CA VAL A 63 4.00 -8.56 17.72
C VAL A 63 2.57 -8.04 17.87
N GLU A 64 1.59 -8.94 17.97
CA GLU A 64 0.19 -8.56 18.18
C GLU A 64 0.03 -7.64 19.38
N LYS A 65 0.58 -8.02 20.52
CA LYS A 65 0.52 -7.23 21.74
C LYS A 65 1.11 -5.83 21.56
N ILE A 66 2.32 -5.72 21.01
CA ILE A 66 3.01 -4.43 20.83
C ILE A 66 2.21 -3.52 19.89
N VAL A 67 1.73 -4.06 18.78
CA VAL A 67 0.99 -3.28 17.77
C VAL A 67 -0.37 -2.85 18.33
N VAL A 68 -1.12 -3.74 18.95
CA VAL A 68 -2.43 -3.41 19.52
C VAL A 68 -2.31 -2.36 20.63
N GLU A 69 -1.35 -2.50 21.54
CA GLU A 69 -1.09 -1.50 22.57
C GLU A 69 -0.72 -0.13 22.02
N ALA A 70 -0.03 -0.06 20.89
CA ALA A 70 0.26 1.20 20.21
C ALA A 70 -1.00 1.78 19.54
N LEU A 71 -1.80 0.95 18.88
CA LEU A 71 -3.05 1.36 18.24
C LEU A 71 -4.11 1.85 19.24
N ASP A 72 -4.16 1.27 20.43
CA ASP A 72 -5.08 1.69 21.51
C ASP A 72 -4.76 3.11 22.04
N THR A 73 -3.60 3.67 21.69
CA THR A 73 -3.25 5.07 22.04
C THR A 73 -3.77 6.09 21.01
N LEU A 74 -4.27 5.66 19.87
CA LEU A 74 -4.78 6.54 18.83
C LEU A 74 -6.06 7.25 19.29
N THR A 75 -6.17 8.53 18.98
CA THR A 75 -7.27 9.39 19.46
C THR A 75 -7.91 10.20 18.31
N GLY A 76 -9.01 10.85 18.60
CA GLY A 76 -9.73 11.70 17.63
C GLY A 76 -10.27 10.89 16.46
N SER A 77 -10.10 11.38 15.24
CA SER A 77 -10.54 10.70 14.00
C SER A 77 -9.83 9.36 13.73
N LEU A 78 -8.73 9.11 14.43
CA LEU A 78 -7.98 7.85 14.34
C LEU A 78 -8.34 6.88 15.47
N GLN A 79 -9.27 7.21 16.36
CA GLN A 79 -9.74 6.27 17.38
C GLN A 79 -10.41 5.06 16.72
N GLY A 80 -10.10 3.87 17.22
CA GLY A 80 -10.62 2.63 16.65
C GLY A 80 -10.50 1.45 17.57
N LYS A 81 -10.68 0.25 17.02
CA LYS A 81 -10.71 -1.00 17.78
C LYS A 81 -10.03 -2.13 17.04
N TYR A 82 -9.38 -3.01 17.81
CA TYR A 82 -8.78 -4.25 17.32
C TYR A 82 -9.77 -5.41 17.37
N TYR A 83 -9.77 -6.21 16.29
CA TYR A 83 -10.61 -7.41 16.13
C TYR A 83 -9.71 -8.61 15.80
N PRO A 84 -9.41 -9.49 16.77
CA PRO A 84 -8.62 -10.69 16.53
C PRO A 84 -9.41 -11.70 15.72
N LEU A 85 -8.78 -12.31 14.71
CA LEU A 85 -9.42 -13.27 13.79
C LEU A 85 -10.02 -14.49 14.51
N ASN A 86 -9.35 -14.96 15.56
CA ASN A 86 -9.82 -16.13 16.32
C ASN A 86 -11.08 -15.87 17.18
N LYS A 87 -11.54 -14.62 17.22
CA LYS A 87 -12.79 -14.22 17.91
C LYS A 87 -13.89 -13.80 16.93
N MET A 88 -13.61 -13.76 15.63
CA MET A 88 -14.60 -13.48 14.60
C MET A 88 -15.31 -14.75 14.15
N THR A 89 -16.61 -14.65 13.83
CA THR A 89 -17.30 -15.71 13.13
C THR A 89 -16.86 -15.77 11.66
N PRO A 90 -17.04 -16.92 10.97
CA PRO A 90 -16.75 -16.99 9.53
C PRO A 90 -17.49 -15.92 8.73
N GLU A 91 -18.76 -15.68 9.03
CA GLU A 91 -19.61 -14.70 8.33
C GLU A 91 -19.07 -13.26 8.49
N GLN A 92 -18.54 -12.92 9.69
CA GLN A 92 -17.89 -11.62 9.94
C GLN A 92 -16.61 -11.49 9.14
N GLN A 93 -15.82 -12.57 9.05
CA GLN A 93 -14.58 -12.56 8.24
C GLN A 93 -14.92 -12.40 6.75
N ASP A 94 -15.85 -13.19 6.23
CA ASP A 94 -16.26 -13.18 4.84
C ASP A 94 -16.76 -11.79 4.43
N GLN A 95 -17.60 -11.14 5.26
CA GLN A 95 -18.08 -9.79 5.00
C GLN A 95 -16.95 -8.76 4.93
N LEU A 96 -15.97 -8.83 5.84
CA LEU A 96 -14.82 -7.90 5.82
C LEU A 96 -13.88 -8.16 4.63
N ILE A 97 -13.81 -9.40 4.14
CA ILE A 97 -13.04 -9.76 2.95
C ILE A 97 -13.75 -9.22 1.70
N GLU A 98 -15.06 -9.43 1.56
CA GLU A 98 -15.88 -8.86 0.45
C GLU A 98 -15.78 -7.33 0.40
N ASP A 99 -15.81 -6.68 1.55
CA ASP A 99 -15.64 -5.23 1.68
C ASP A 99 -14.19 -4.76 1.42
N HIS A 100 -13.25 -5.67 1.14
CA HIS A 100 -11.82 -5.41 0.94
C HIS A 100 -11.10 -4.79 2.15
N PHE A 101 -11.63 -5.01 3.35
CA PHE A 101 -11.02 -4.52 4.60
C PHE A 101 -10.11 -5.57 5.24
N LEU A 102 -10.45 -6.85 5.15
CA LEU A 102 -9.69 -7.93 5.76
C LEU A 102 -8.88 -8.71 4.71
N PHE A 103 -7.77 -9.27 5.14
CA PHE A 103 -6.93 -10.19 4.36
C PHE A 103 -7.43 -11.63 4.47
N ASP A 104 -7.24 -12.38 3.40
CA ASP A 104 -7.51 -13.82 3.36
C ASP A 104 -6.39 -14.65 3.99
N LYS A 105 -6.75 -15.88 4.41
CA LYS A 105 -5.75 -16.88 4.71
C LYS A 105 -4.90 -17.16 3.46
N PRO A 106 -3.56 -17.17 3.57
CA PRO A 106 -2.70 -17.46 2.42
C PRO A 106 -2.99 -18.83 1.84
N VAL A 107 -3.20 -18.89 0.52
CA VAL A 107 -3.42 -20.13 -0.25
C VAL A 107 -2.32 -20.36 -1.29
N SER A 108 -1.52 -19.33 -1.60
CA SER A 108 -0.42 -19.43 -2.53
C SER A 108 0.60 -20.49 -2.07
N PRO A 109 1.05 -21.42 -2.94
CA PRO A 109 2.08 -22.40 -2.59
C PRO A 109 3.35 -21.77 -2.04
N LEU A 110 3.75 -20.60 -2.55
CA LEU A 110 4.90 -19.83 -2.05
C LEU A 110 4.72 -19.41 -0.60
N LEU A 111 3.57 -18.83 -0.26
CA LEU A 111 3.28 -18.34 1.09
C LEU A 111 3.11 -19.50 2.08
N LEU A 112 2.51 -20.61 1.64
CA LEU A 112 2.38 -21.81 2.47
C LEU A 112 3.74 -22.45 2.75
N SER A 113 4.58 -22.64 1.72
CA SER A 113 5.91 -23.25 1.86
C SER A 113 6.89 -22.37 2.66
N SER A 114 6.71 -21.05 2.65
CA SER A 114 7.49 -20.13 3.48
C SER A 114 7.17 -20.24 4.98
N GLY A 115 6.11 -20.93 5.35
CA GLY A 115 5.65 -21.07 6.74
C GLY A 115 4.90 -19.87 7.29
N MET A 116 4.53 -18.88 6.47
CA MET A 116 3.78 -17.69 6.92
C MET A 116 2.40 -18.00 7.46
N ALA A 117 1.73 -19.04 6.94
CA ALA A 117 0.41 -19.47 7.39
C ALA A 117 0.42 -20.37 8.64
N ARG A 118 1.59 -20.60 9.27
CA ARG A 118 1.68 -21.39 10.49
C ARG A 118 0.81 -20.81 11.60
N ASP A 119 0.22 -21.70 12.39
CA ASP A 119 -0.62 -21.35 13.55
C ASP A 119 -1.80 -20.42 13.23
N TRP A 120 -2.28 -20.43 11.97
CA TRP A 120 -3.44 -19.63 11.58
C TRP A 120 -4.70 -20.06 12.35
N PRO A 121 -5.54 -19.13 12.90
CA PRO A 121 -5.47 -17.65 12.83
C PRO A 121 -4.86 -16.99 14.08
N ASP A 122 -4.07 -17.73 14.88
CA ASP A 122 -3.51 -17.24 16.16
C ASP A 122 -2.69 -15.96 15.96
N ALA A 123 -2.93 -14.97 16.83
CA ALA A 123 -2.27 -13.68 16.87
C ALA A 123 -2.39 -12.86 15.57
N ARG A 124 -3.47 -13.05 14.83
CA ARG A 124 -3.80 -12.26 13.63
C ARG A 124 -5.09 -11.51 13.83
N GLY A 125 -5.17 -10.33 13.24
CA GLY A 125 -6.37 -9.54 13.33
C GLY A 125 -6.30 -8.26 12.51
N ILE A 126 -7.39 -7.52 12.57
CA ILE A 126 -7.54 -6.21 11.99
C ILE A 126 -7.90 -5.19 13.06
N TRP A 127 -7.26 -4.04 12.99
CA TRP A 127 -7.70 -2.83 13.67
C TRP A 127 -8.26 -1.87 12.62
N HIS A 128 -9.31 -1.14 12.93
CA HIS A 128 -9.77 -0.03 12.10
C HIS A 128 -10.37 1.09 12.96
N ASN A 129 -10.30 2.33 12.44
CA ASN A 129 -11.02 3.45 13.04
C ASN A 129 -12.52 3.32 12.76
N ASP A 130 -13.32 4.13 13.44
CA ASP A 130 -14.79 4.06 13.37
C ASP A 130 -15.32 4.24 11.94
N ASP A 131 -14.71 5.14 11.17
CA ASP A 131 -15.09 5.44 9.77
C ASP A 131 -14.54 4.41 8.76
N LYS A 132 -13.73 3.45 9.21
CA LYS A 132 -13.02 2.48 8.34
C LYS A 132 -12.20 3.14 7.22
N THR A 133 -11.66 4.32 7.48
CA THR A 133 -10.76 5.05 6.57
C THR A 133 -9.29 4.73 6.83
N VAL A 134 -8.98 4.21 8.02
CA VAL A 134 -7.67 3.70 8.41
C VAL A 134 -7.84 2.30 8.96
N LEU A 135 -7.05 1.38 8.42
CA LEU A 135 -7.03 -0.03 8.84
C LEU A 135 -5.58 -0.44 9.11
N VAL A 136 -5.41 -1.33 10.07
CA VAL A 136 -4.11 -1.94 10.37
C VAL A 136 -4.26 -3.45 10.42
N TRP A 137 -3.56 -4.15 9.54
CA TRP A 137 -3.48 -5.60 9.56
C TRP A 137 -2.32 -6.03 10.46
N VAL A 138 -2.57 -6.98 11.32
CA VAL A 138 -1.58 -7.53 12.25
C VAL A 138 -1.25 -8.96 11.87
N ASN A 139 0.04 -9.23 11.68
CA ASN A 139 0.58 -10.56 11.35
C ASN A 139 -0.05 -11.23 10.10
N GLU A 140 -0.32 -10.44 9.07
CA GLU A 140 -0.67 -10.98 7.76
C GLU A 140 0.64 -11.46 7.08
N GLU A 141 1.20 -10.76 6.11
CA GLU A 141 2.48 -11.07 5.46
C GLU A 141 3.67 -10.38 6.13
N ASP A 142 3.43 -9.22 6.72
CA ASP A 142 4.38 -8.47 7.54
C ASP A 142 3.88 -8.40 8.99
N HIS A 143 4.69 -7.93 9.94
CA HIS A 143 4.25 -7.75 11.32
C HIS A 143 3.05 -6.82 11.40
N THR A 144 3.07 -5.72 10.66
CA THR A 144 1.92 -4.81 10.55
C THR A 144 1.85 -4.19 9.17
N ARG A 145 0.63 -3.94 8.69
CA ARG A 145 0.34 -3.14 7.49
C ARG A 145 -0.65 -2.05 7.83
N VAL A 146 -0.25 -0.81 7.62
CA VAL A 146 -1.09 0.37 7.80
C VAL A 146 -1.67 0.76 6.45
N ILE A 147 -2.97 0.97 6.42
CA ILE A 147 -3.75 1.23 5.21
C ILE A 147 -4.63 2.45 5.46
N SER A 148 -4.55 3.45 4.61
CA SER A 148 -5.51 4.55 4.56
C SER A 148 -6.22 4.52 3.22
N MET A 149 -7.53 4.69 3.20
CA MET A 149 -8.33 4.60 1.98
C MET A 149 -9.62 5.40 2.08
N GLN A 150 -10.11 5.83 0.92
CA GLN A 150 -11.45 6.42 0.80
C GLN A 150 -11.96 6.37 -0.64
N LYS A 151 -13.25 6.56 -0.83
CA LYS A 151 -13.87 6.77 -2.13
C LYS A 151 -13.46 8.13 -2.71
N GLY A 152 -13.34 8.20 -4.04
CA GLY A 152 -12.98 9.42 -4.76
C GLY A 152 -11.48 9.72 -4.84
N GLY A 153 -11.16 10.88 -5.39
CA GLY A 153 -9.82 11.27 -5.84
C GLY A 153 -9.00 12.12 -4.83
N ASN A 154 -9.38 12.17 -3.55
CA ASN A 154 -8.61 12.94 -2.56
C ASN A 154 -7.45 12.12 -1.98
N MET A 155 -6.43 11.87 -2.82
CA MET A 155 -5.21 11.17 -2.42
C MET A 155 -4.45 11.93 -1.33
N LYS A 156 -4.50 13.26 -1.32
CA LYS A 156 -3.80 14.09 -0.34
C LYS A 156 -4.31 13.82 1.08
N GLU A 157 -5.61 13.74 1.26
CA GLU A 157 -6.23 13.43 2.56
C GLU A 157 -5.95 11.98 2.97
N VAL A 158 -6.01 11.03 2.03
CA VAL A 158 -5.63 9.62 2.27
C VAL A 158 -4.20 9.52 2.75
N PHE A 159 -3.27 10.23 2.10
CA PHE A 159 -1.86 10.25 2.48
C PHE A 159 -1.63 10.96 3.82
N ARG A 160 -2.33 12.07 4.09
CA ARG A 160 -2.25 12.76 5.38
C ARG A 160 -2.62 11.85 6.55
N ARG A 161 -3.77 11.16 6.47
CA ARG A 161 -4.20 10.20 7.51
C ARG A 161 -3.22 9.04 7.65
N PHE A 162 -2.68 8.56 6.53
CA PHE A 162 -1.65 7.51 6.53
C PHE A 162 -0.40 7.95 7.30
N CYS A 163 0.13 9.15 7.02
CA CYS A 163 1.31 9.68 7.70
C CYS A 163 1.06 9.87 9.20
N GLU A 164 -0.05 10.49 9.56
CA GLU A 164 -0.45 10.72 10.95
C GLU A 164 -0.60 9.41 11.73
N SER A 165 -1.22 8.39 11.12
CA SER A 165 -1.38 7.08 11.75
C SER A 165 -0.04 6.41 12.01
N LEU A 166 0.88 6.44 11.05
CA LEU A 166 2.22 5.86 11.21
C LEU A 166 3.03 6.60 12.28
N GLU A 167 3.00 7.91 12.30
CA GLU A 167 3.72 8.73 13.27
C GLU A 167 3.26 8.43 14.70
N GLN A 168 1.95 8.45 14.93
CA GLN A 168 1.39 8.15 16.26
C GLN A 168 1.70 6.72 16.73
N VAL A 169 1.59 5.73 15.84
CA VAL A 169 1.93 4.34 16.16
C VAL A 169 3.42 4.20 16.48
N GLU A 170 4.30 4.81 15.67
CA GLU A 170 5.74 4.76 15.89
C GLU A 170 6.15 5.44 17.20
N GLU A 171 5.58 6.59 17.52
CA GLU A 171 5.83 7.29 18.80
C GLU A 171 5.38 6.46 20.00
N ALA A 172 4.21 5.83 19.92
CA ALA A 172 3.71 4.95 20.98
C ALA A 172 4.63 3.75 21.19
N MET A 173 5.16 3.17 20.12
CA MET A 173 6.13 2.08 20.19
C MET A 173 7.47 2.55 20.78
N LYS A 174 7.98 3.71 20.37
CA LYS A 174 9.25 4.28 20.89
C LYS A 174 9.20 4.55 22.39
N LYS A 175 8.05 5.00 22.93
CA LYS A 175 7.84 5.18 24.38
C LYS A 175 7.99 3.86 25.16
N LYS A 176 7.82 2.71 24.50
CA LYS A 176 8.00 1.36 25.07
C LYS A 176 9.34 0.72 24.70
N GLY A 177 10.27 1.49 24.14
CA GLY A 177 11.58 1.00 23.71
C GLY A 177 11.55 0.08 22.49
N LYS A 178 10.50 0.16 21.69
CA LYS A 178 10.34 -0.58 20.42
C LYS A 178 10.46 0.35 19.23
N GLU A 179 10.96 -0.15 18.12
CA GLU A 179 11.11 0.62 16.88
C GLU A 179 10.87 -0.27 15.66
N PHE A 180 10.61 0.35 14.52
CA PHE A 180 10.53 -0.37 13.25
C PHE A 180 11.94 -0.74 12.75
N MET A 181 12.02 -1.87 12.01
CA MET A 181 13.25 -2.30 11.36
C MET A 181 13.59 -1.35 10.22
N TRP A 182 14.64 -0.58 10.40
CA TRP A 182 15.21 0.30 9.39
C TRP A 182 16.67 -0.07 9.10
N ASN A 183 17.05 -0.03 7.84
CA ASN A 183 18.41 -0.13 7.36
C ASN A 183 18.71 1.08 6.48
N GLU A 184 19.83 1.75 6.68
CA GLU A 184 20.17 3.00 5.98
C GLU A 184 20.21 2.85 4.45
N HIS A 185 20.60 1.68 3.96
CA HIS A 185 20.66 1.39 2.53
C HIS A 185 19.35 0.82 1.98
N LEU A 186 18.70 -0.10 2.71
CA LEU A 186 17.52 -0.84 2.23
C LEU A 186 16.19 -0.22 2.66
N GLY A 187 16.21 0.84 3.48
CA GLY A 187 14.99 1.41 4.05
C GLY A 187 14.33 0.49 5.08
N PHE A 188 13.01 0.47 5.11
CA PHE A 188 12.25 -0.42 5.99
C PHE A 188 12.38 -1.87 5.54
N ILE A 189 12.67 -2.75 6.50
CA ILE A 189 12.82 -4.19 6.26
C ILE A 189 11.45 -4.85 6.36
N LEU A 190 11.08 -5.58 5.32
CA LEU A 190 9.82 -6.27 5.18
C LEU A 190 10.04 -7.72 4.76
N THR A 191 9.02 -8.56 4.94
CA THR A 191 9.07 -9.98 4.63
C THR A 191 9.39 -10.23 3.16
N CYS A 192 8.68 -9.55 2.26
CA CYS A 192 8.94 -9.66 0.82
C CYS A 192 10.02 -8.66 0.38
N PRO A 193 11.13 -9.12 -0.23
CA PRO A 193 12.18 -8.21 -0.71
C PRO A 193 11.71 -7.16 -1.72
N SER A 194 10.60 -7.39 -2.43
CA SER A 194 10.02 -6.41 -3.35
C SER A 194 9.40 -5.20 -2.65
N ASN A 195 9.20 -5.28 -1.33
CA ASN A 195 8.66 -4.20 -0.51
C ASN A 195 9.76 -3.40 0.23
N LEU A 196 11.04 -3.77 0.10
CA LEU A 196 12.14 -3.01 0.70
C LEU A 196 12.12 -1.55 0.24
N GLY A 197 12.59 -0.66 1.09
CA GLY A 197 12.55 0.78 0.91
C GLY A 197 11.44 1.39 1.75
N THR A 198 10.49 2.06 1.12
CA THR A 198 9.32 2.62 1.82
C THR A 198 8.28 1.57 2.20
N GLY A 199 8.26 0.41 1.52
CA GLY A 199 7.15 -0.54 1.59
C GLY A 199 5.83 0.01 1.05
N LEU A 200 5.82 1.28 0.61
CA LEU A 200 4.61 2.01 0.26
C LEU A 200 4.06 1.60 -1.10
N ARG A 201 2.77 1.36 -1.12
CA ARG A 201 1.96 1.30 -2.33
C ARG A 201 0.83 2.32 -2.21
N ALA A 202 0.91 3.36 -3.03
CA ALA A 202 -0.21 4.24 -3.33
C ALA A 202 -0.89 3.76 -4.60
N GLY A 203 -2.20 3.78 -4.63
CA GLY A 203 -2.97 3.34 -5.78
C GLY A 203 -4.34 3.98 -5.84
N VAL A 204 -4.89 4.01 -7.03
CA VAL A 204 -6.25 4.49 -7.29
C VAL A 204 -6.98 3.49 -8.16
N HIS A 205 -8.27 3.33 -7.93
CA HIS A 205 -9.16 2.72 -8.90
C HIS A 205 -9.56 3.81 -9.91
N VAL A 206 -9.14 3.64 -11.15
CA VAL A 206 -9.37 4.60 -12.23
C VAL A 206 -10.05 3.95 -13.43
N LYS A 207 -11.01 4.64 -14.02
CA LYS A 207 -11.80 4.18 -15.16
C LYS A 207 -11.19 4.71 -16.45
N LEU A 208 -10.69 3.81 -17.30
CA LEU A 208 -9.93 4.12 -18.53
C LEU A 208 -10.40 3.22 -19.70
N PRO A 209 -11.69 3.24 -20.09
CA PRO A 209 -12.25 2.30 -21.08
C PRO A 209 -11.69 2.47 -22.50
N CYS A 210 -11.28 3.68 -22.89
CA CYS A 210 -10.69 3.95 -24.20
C CYS A 210 -9.18 3.72 -24.18
N LEU A 211 -8.47 4.30 -23.22
CA LEU A 211 -7.03 4.19 -23.09
C LEU A 211 -6.57 2.73 -22.87
N SER A 212 -7.35 1.92 -22.18
CA SER A 212 -7.03 0.51 -21.95
C SER A 212 -6.93 -0.33 -23.22
N LYS A 213 -7.56 0.12 -24.31
CA LYS A 213 -7.54 -0.51 -25.64
C LYS A 213 -6.45 0.07 -26.56
N ASP A 214 -5.85 1.19 -26.16
CA ASP A 214 -4.78 1.84 -26.93
C ASP A 214 -3.45 1.10 -26.70
N PRO A 215 -2.71 0.73 -27.77
CA PRO A 215 -1.46 0.00 -27.66
C PRO A 215 -0.38 0.76 -26.87
N ARG A 216 -0.44 2.09 -26.81
CA ARG A 216 0.52 2.94 -26.09
C ARG A 216 0.32 2.92 -24.56
N PHE A 217 -0.78 2.37 -24.04
CA PHE A 217 -1.08 2.36 -22.61
C PHE A 217 0.00 1.66 -21.77
N ALA A 218 0.49 0.52 -22.23
CA ALA A 218 1.54 -0.22 -21.55
C ALA A 218 2.86 0.56 -21.47
N ASP A 219 3.23 1.24 -22.56
CA ASP A 219 4.44 2.06 -22.62
C ASP A 219 4.31 3.33 -21.77
N ALA A 220 3.13 3.96 -21.74
CA ALA A 220 2.83 5.09 -20.87
C ALA A 220 2.99 4.69 -19.37
N LEU A 221 2.41 3.59 -18.95
CA LEU A 221 2.58 3.08 -17.57
C LEU A 221 4.05 2.82 -17.22
N LYS A 222 4.79 2.21 -18.16
CA LYS A 222 6.20 1.92 -17.96
C LYS A 222 7.03 3.20 -17.83
N ALA A 223 6.79 4.19 -18.70
CA ALA A 223 7.48 5.48 -18.64
C ALA A 223 7.18 6.24 -17.34
N LEU A 224 5.95 6.21 -16.86
CA LEU A 224 5.50 6.82 -15.62
C LEU A 224 5.95 6.03 -14.37
N ARG A 225 6.56 4.86 -14.52
CA ARG A 225 6.88 3.96 -13.40
C ARG A 225 5.65 3.59 -12.58
N LEU A 226 4.55 3.33 -13.27
CA LEU A 226 3.30 2.84 -12.72
C LEU A 226 3.04 1.39 -13.14
N GLN A 227 2.21 0.71 -12.39
CA GLN A 227 1.70 -0.63 -12.73
C GLN A 227 0.17 -0.64 -12.61
N LYS A 228 -0.48 -1.43 -13.45
CA LYS A 228 -1.92 -1.69 -13.37
C LYS A 228 -2.20 -3.10 -12.88
N ARG A 229 -3.31 -3.26 -12.19
CA ARG A 229 -3.91 -4.55 -11.82
C ARG A 229 -5.41 -4.49 -12.11
N GLY A 230 -6.06 -5.65 -12.27
CA GLY A 230 -7.51 -5.70 -12.22
C GLY A 230 -8.03 -5.35 -10.83
N THR A 231 -9.29 -5.04 -10.71
CA THR A 231 -9.93 -4.62 -9.44
C THR A 231 -9.91 -5.71 -8.37
N GLY A 232 -9.81 -6.98 -8.74
CA GLY A 232 -9.69 -8.14 -7.84
C GLY A 232 -8.25 -8.53 -7.47
N GLY A 233 -7.22 -7.79 -7.91
CA GLY A 233 -5.81 -8.04 -7.57
C GLY A 233 -4.91 -8.39 -8.75
N VAL A 234 -3.79 -9.08 -8.48
CA VAL A 234 -2.81 -9.49 -9.50
C VAL A 234 -3.45 -10.49 -10.45
N ASP A 235 -3.28 -10.29 -11.76
CA ASP A 235 -3.77 -11.17 -12.83
C ASP A 235 -5.31 -11.28 -12.97
N THR A 236 -6.09 -10.37 -12.36
CA THR A 236 -7.52 -10.30 -12.59
C THR A 236 -7.85 -9.44 -13.82
N ALA A 237 -8.92 -9.82 -14.53
CA ALA A 237 -9.45 -9.01 -15.62
C ALA A 237 -10.02 -7.69 -15.10
N SER A 238 -9.94 -6.63 -15.90
CA SER A 238 -10.63 -5.37 -15.57
C SER A 238 -12.11 -5.52 -15.85
N GLU A 239 -12.95 -5.17 -14.90
CA GLU A 239 -14.36 -4.99 -15.12
C GLU A 239 -14.60 -3.56 -15.62
N ASP A 240 -15.31 -3.42 -16.73
CA ASP A 240 -15.72 -2.12 -17.33
C ASP A 240 -14.62 -1.09 -17.54
N GLY A 241 -13.36 -1.53 -17.78
CA GLY A 241 -12.23 -0.63 -17.98
C GLY A 241 -11.71 0.05 -16.71
N VAL A 242 -12.06 -0.46 -15.53
CA VAL A 242 -11.54 0.03 -14.24
C VAL A 242 -10.28 -0.74 -13.86
N PHE A 243 -9.23 -0.02 -13.47
CA PHE A 243 -7.92 -0.57 -13.06
C PHE A 243 -7.48 -0.01 -11.72
N ASP A 244 -6.80 -0.85 -10.94
CA ASP A 244 -5.99 -0.40 -9.80
C ASP A 244 -4.60 0.02 -10.34
N VAL A 245 -4.37 1.32 -10.47
CA VAL A 245 -3.10 1.90 -10.91
C VAL A 245 -2.31 2.35 -9.69
N SER A 246 -1.05 1.93 -9.60
CA SER A 246 -0.19 2.20 -8.43
C SER A 246 1.28 2.36 -8.82
N ASN A 247 2.10 2.92 -7.89
CA ASN A 247 3.54 3.00 -8.07
C ASN A 247 4.18 1.62 -8.23
N LEU A 248 5.16 1.54 -9.16
CA LEU A 248 5.95 0.33 -9.39
C LEU A 248 7.08 0.18 -8.37
N ASP A 249 7.74 1.28 -8.04
CA ASP A 249 8.93 1.32 -7.18
C ASP A 249 8.58 1.43 -5.70
N ARG A 250 9.52 1.04 -4.81
CA ARG A 250 9.50 1.23 -3.36
C ARG A 250 10.88 1.66 -2.86
N LEU A 251 11.94 1.07 -3.40
CA LEU A 251 13.33 1.35 -3.06
C LEU A 251 13.85 2.52 -3.89
N GLY A 252 14.61 3.42 -3.26
CA GLY A 252 15.25 4.55 -3.92
C GLY A 252 14.42 5.82 -4.00
N TYR A 253 13.19 5.79 -3.52
CA TYR A 253 12.26 6.93 -3.49
C TYR A 253 11.69 7.10 -2.08
N SER A 254 11.35 8.33 -1.70
CA SER A 254 10.59 8.59 -0.48
C SER A 254 9.09 8.32 -0.69
N GLU A 255 8.34 8.28 0.42
CA GLU A 255 6.90 8.09 0.40
C GLU A 255 6.19 9.17 -0.41
N VAL A 256 6.53 10.45 -0.17
CA VAL A 256 5.99 11.60 -0.91
C VAL A 256 6.28 11.47 -2.41
N GLU A 257 7.53 11.14 -2.79
CA GLU A 257 7.89 10.98 -4.21
C GLU A 257 7.07 9.89 -4.90
N LEU A 258 6.77 8.79 -4.21
CA LEU A 258 5.97 7.70 -4.76
C LEU A 258 4.49 8.06 -4.91
N VAL A 259 3.92 8.75 -3.91
CA VAL A 259 2.54 9.23 -4.00
C VAL A 259 2.41 10.30 -5.08
N GLN A 260 3.40 11.22 -5.20
CA GLN A 260 3.42 12.24 -6.25
C GLN A 260 3.41 11.61 -7.65
N LYS A 261 4.22 10.56 -7.88
CA LYS A 261 4.21 9.83 -9.16
C LYS A 261 2.84 9.25 -9.50
N VAL A 262 2.11 8.76 -8.50
CA VAL A 262 0.75 8.24 -8.73
C VAL A 262 -0.22 9.37 -9.07
N VAL A 263 -0.18 10.48 -8.33
CA VAL A 263 -1.04 11.65 -8.58
C VAL A 263 -0.80 12.20 -9.99
N ASP A 264 0.46 12.50 -10.32
CA ASP A 264 0.81 13.08 -11.62
C ASP A 264 0.51 12.13 -12.78
N GLY A 265 0.86 10.86 -12.60
CA GLY A 265 0.66 9.85 -13.62
C GLY A 265 -0.80 9.54 -13.87
N VAL A 266 -1.64 9.45 -12.83
CA VAL A 266 -3.07 9.22 -12.98
C VAL A 266 -3.76 10.42 -13.63
N ASN A 267 -3.40 11.64 -13.25
CA ASN A 267 -3.93 12.85 -13.89
C ASN A 267 -3.60 12.87 -15.40
N LEU A 268 -2.39 12.46 -15.77
CA LEU A 268 -2.01 12.33 -17.18
C LEU A 268 -2.81 11.23 -17.89
N LEU A 269 -2.99 10.05 -17.28
CA LEU A 269 -3.79 8.97 -17.86
C LEU A 269 -5.26 9.39 -18.07
N VAL A 270 -5.83 10.13 -17.11
CA VAL A 270 -7.19 10.68 -17.24
C VAL A 270 -7.27 11.72 -18.36
N ALA A 271 -6.26 12.58 -18.53
CA ALA A 271 -6.19 13.52 -19.64
C ALA A 271 -6.13 12.82 -20.98
N MET A 272 -5.35 11.73 -21.10
CA MET A 272 -5.29 10.89 -22.30
C MET A 272 -6.65 10.21 -22.56
N GLU A 273 -7.30 9.66 -21.56
CA GLU A 273 -8.63 9.04 -21.67
C GLU A 273 -9.65 10.02 -22.22
N LYS A 274 -9.72 11.23 -21.67
CA LYS A 274 -10.65 12.29 -22.12
C LYS A 274 -10.45 12.65 -23.60
N ARG A 275 -9.20 12.77 -24.05
CA ARG A 275 -8.92 13.01 -25.47
C ARG A 275 -9.41 11.87 -26.35
N LEU A 276 -9.10 10.62 -25.99
CA LEU A 276 -9.55 9.45 -26.75
C LEU A 276 -11.09 9.35 -26.81
N MET A 277 -11.78 9.69 -25.72
CA MET A 277 -13.25 9.75 -25.72
C MET A 277 -13.80 10.77 -26.69
N ASN A 278 -13.10 11.88 -26.91
CA ASN A 278 -13.45 12.91 -27.88
C ASN A 278 -12.99 12.61 -29.31
N GLY A 279 -12.24 11.52 -29.53
CA GLY A 279 -11.66 11.16 -30.82
C GLY A 279 -10.36 11.94 -31.16
N ASP A 280 -9.75 12.61 -30.18
CA ASP A 280 -8.53 13.39 -30.34
C ASP A 280 -7.27 12.51 -30.20
N SER A 281 -6.15 12.96 -30.86
CA SER A 281 -4.84 12.33 -30.67
C SER A 281 -4.28 12.56 -29.26
N ILE A 282 -3.53 11.55 -28.78
CA ILE A 282 -2.78 11.61 -27.52
C ILE A 282 -1.26 11.61 -27.72
N ASP A 283 -0.78 11.77 -28.94
CA ASP A 283 0.65 11.63 -29.28
C ASP A 283 1.57 12.58 -28.50
N ASP A 284 1.09 13.79 -28.20
CA ASP A 284 1.77 14.80 -27.40
C ASP A 284 1.75 14.54 -25.90
N LEU A 285 0.82 13.72 -25.44
CA LEU A 285 0.67 13.35 -24.02
C LEU A 285 1.41 12.05 -23.63
N VAL A 286 1.71 11.19 -24.60
CA VAL A 286 2.40 9.92 -24.30
C VAL A 286 3.82 10.21 -23.81
N PRO A 287 4.16 9.84 -22.56
CA PRO A 287 5.48 10.10 -22.03
C PRO A 287 6.52 9.24 -22.75
N LYS A 288 7.65 9.85 -23.10
CA LYS A 288 8.77 9.14 -23.74
C LYS A 288 9.46 8.26 -22.72
N LEU A 289 9.75 7.01 -23.11
CA LEU A 289 10.60 6.14 -22.32
C LEU A 289 12.00 6.79 -22.21
N CYS A 290 12.43 7.12 -20.99
CA CYS A 290 13.83 7.47 -20.77
C CYS A 290 14.66 6.18 -20.91
N ASN A 291 15.56 6.16 -21.90
CA ASN A 291 16.53 5.08 -22.12
C ASN A 291 17.54 4.97 -20.95
#